data_037040c481289c6c2c3a63713f60e77c
#
_entry.id   037040c481289c6c2c3a63713f60e77c
#
_cell.length_a   1.000
_cell.length_b   1.000
_cell.length_c   1.000
_cell.angle_alpha   90.00
_cell.angle_beta   90.00
_cell.angle_gamma   90.00
#
_symmetry.space_group_name_H-M   'P 1'
#
loop_
_entity.id
_entity.type
_entity.pdbx_description
1 polymer ?
#
loop_
_entity_poly.entity_id
_entity_poly.type
_entity_poly.pdbx_seq_one_letter_code
_entity_poly.pdbx_strand_id
1 'polypeptide(L)' 'DMNGHQCRIARAALGWGVRELAEAATVSTQTVTRLERGEELRAATLDRIRKVLEEAGIVFISEENDGSFGILIKRSSLT' A
#
# COMPACT_ATOMS: atom_id res chain seq x y z
N ASP A 1 3.47 -6.25 -8.11
CA ASP A 1 2.26 -6.18 -7.32
C ASP A 1 2.53 -5.90 -5.87
N MET A 2 1.51 -5.41 -5.17
CA MET A 2 1.58 -5.08 -3.76
C MET A 2 0.79 -6.11 -2.96
N ASN A 3 1.38 -6.59 -1.85
CA ASN A 3 0.64 -7.43 -0.90
C ASN A 3 0.20 -6.59 0.30
N GLY A 4 -0.56 -7.21 1.21
CA GLY A 4 -1.10 -6.49 2.37
C GLY A 4 -0.04 -5.99 3.33
N HIS A 5 1.05 -6.73 3.49
CA HIS A 5 2.16 -6.29 4.34
C HIS A 5 2.81 -5.04 3.77
N GLN A 6 3.03 -5.02 2.45
CA GLN A 6 3.60 -3.86 1.79
C GLN A 6 2.70 -2.64 1.93
N CYS A 7 1.38 -2.83 1.83
CA CYS A 7 0.43 -1.75 2.02
C CYS A 7 0.57 -1.14 3.41
N ARG A 8 0.62 -1.99 4.43
CA ARG A 8 0.75 -1.52 5.82
C ARG A 8 2.05 -0.77 6.04
N ILE A 9 3.17 -1.33 5.54
CA ILE A 9 4.48 -0.70 5.70
C ILE A 9 4.51 0.65 4.98
N ALA A 10 3.97 0.70 3.76
CA ALA A 10 3.94 1.93 2.97
C ALA A 10 3.12 3.01 3.67
N ARG A 11 1.94 2.63 4.18
CA ARG A 11 1.08 3.55 4.91
C ARG A 11 1.80 4.10 6.13
N ALA A 12 2.45 3.22 6.90
CA ALA A 12 3.18 3.61 8.10
C ALA A 12 4.35 4.53 7.74
N ALA A 13 5.06 4.23 6.67
CA ALA A 13 6.19 5.05 6.22
C ALA A 13 5.75 6.47 5.86
N LEU A 14 4.53 6.62 5.34
CA LEU A 14 3.97 7.92 5.00
C LEU A 14 3.31 8.61 6.20
N GLY A 15 3.18 7.92 7.32
CA GLY A 15 2.46 8.45 8.48
C GLY A 15 0.96 8.48 8.28
N TRP A 16 0.43 7.63 7.40
CA TRP A 16 -0.99 7.61 7.08
C TRP A 16 -1.72 6.57 7.91
N GLY A 17 -2.89 6.93 8.43
CA GLY A 17 -3.82 5.97 8.99
C GLY A 17 -4.61 5.27 7.90
N VAL A 18 -5.36 4.24 8.30
CA VAL A 18 -6.22 3.50 7.36
C VAL A 18 -7.22 4.43 6.68
N ARG A 19 -7.81 5.35 7.45
CA ARG A 19 -8.79 6.29 6.90
C ARG A 19 -8.18 7.18 5.83
N GLU A 20 -6.97 7.67 6.08
CA GLU A 20 -6.30 8.55 5.11
C GLU A 20 -6.05 7.83 3.80
N LEU A 21 -5.57 6.60 3.86
CA LEU A 21 -5.35 5.81 2.65
C LEU A 21 -6.67 5.52 1.93
N ALA A 22 -7.69 5.13 2.68
CA ALA A 22 -8.99 4.81 2.10
C ALA A 22 -9.57 6.02 1.37
N GLU A 23 -9.48 7.20 1.97
CA GLU A 23 -9.97 8.43 1.34
C GLU A 23 -9.19 8.74 0.07
N ALA A 24 -7.86 8.65 0.15
CA ALA A 24 -7.01 8.95 -1.01
C ALA A 24 -7.29 8.00 -2.17
N ALA A 25 -7.53 6.73 -1.88
CA ALA A 25 -7.78 5.71 -2.92
C ALA A 25 -9.26 5.60 -3.31
N THR A 26 -10.14 6.33 -2.64
CA THR A 26 -11.59 6.28 -2.85
C THR A 26 -12.12 4.86 -2.67
N VAL A 27 -11.75 4.25 -1.55
CA VAL A 27 -12.24 2.94 -1.13
C VAL A 27 -12.69 3.03 0.32
N SER A 28 -13.38 2.01 0.81
CA SER A 28 -13.79 1.96 2.21
C SER A 28 -12.60 1.62 3.11
N THR A 29 -12.69 2.00 4.38
CA THR A 29 -11.67 1.61 5.36
C THR A 29 -11.62 0.10 5.52
N GLN A 30 -12.77 -0.58 5.40
CA GLN A 30 -12.81 -2.04 5.45
C GLN A 30 -11.99 -2.66 4.33
N THR A 31 -12.02 -2.07 3.15
CA THR A 31 -11.26 -2.56 2.02
C THR A 31 -9.76 -2.55 2.33
N VAL A 32 -9.26 -1.45 2.90
CA VAL A 32 -7.86 -1.35 3.29
C VAL A 32 -7.53 -2.37 4.37
N THR A 33 -8.39 -2.47 5.40
CA THR A 33 -8.17 -3.40 6.50
C THR A 33 -8.13 -4.85 6.01
N ARG A 34 -9.05 -5.22 5.11
CA ARG A 34 -9.09 -6.57 4.55
C ARG A 34 -7.84 -6.90 3.76
N LEU A 35 -7.37 -5.95 2.95
CA LEU A 35 -6.13 -6.13 2.22
C LEU A 35 -4.97 -6.38 3.18
N GLU A 36 -4.87 -5.57 4.22
CA GLU A 36 -3.75 -5.67 5.17
C GLU A 36 -3.82 -6.94 6.02
N ARG A 37 -4.98 -7.58 6.09
CA ARG A 37 -5.11 -8.89 6.74
C ARG A 37 -4.77 -10.05 5.79
N GLY A 38 -4.46 -9.76 4.54
CA GLY A 38 -4.09 -10.78 3.57
C GLY A 38 -5.22 -11.28 2.69
N GLU A 39 -6.40 -10.63 2.73
CA GLU A 39 -7.49 -11.02 1.84
C GLU A 39 -7.25 -10.48 0.43
N GLU A 40 -7.68 -11.25 -0.54
CA GLU A 40 -7.57 -10.82 -1.93
C GLU A 40 -8.63 -9.78 -2.26
N LEU A 41 -8.23 -8.78 -3.01
CA LEU A 41 -9.14 -7.76 -3.54
C LEU A 41 -9.22 -7.92 -5.04
N ARG A 42 -10.24 -7.31 -5.64
CA ARG A 42 -10.31 -7.20 -7.09
C ARG A 42 -9.08 -6.44 -7.58
N ALA A 43 -8.59 -6.85 -8.75
CA ALA A 43 -7.39 -6.24 -9.33
C ALA A 43 -7.52 -4.73 -9.48
N ALA A 44 -8.70 -4.25 -9.91
CA ALA A 44 -8.91 -2.82 -10.08
C ALA A 44 -8.84 -2.06 -8.74
N THR A 45 -9.38 -2.65 -7.68
CA THR A 45 -9.35 -2.02 -6.34
C THR A 45 -7.92 -1.99 -5.81
N LEU A 46 -7.22 -3.10 -5.93
CA LEU A 46 -5.83 -3.19 -5.50
C LEU A 46 -4.98 -2.16 -6.24
N ASP A 47 -5.21 -2.02 -7.55
CA ASP A 47 -4.46 -1.08 -8.38
C ASP A 47 -4.68 0.37 -7.94
N ARG A 48 -5.90 0.72 -7.55
CA ARG A 48 -6.18 2.08 -7.06
C ARG A 48 -5.40 2.39 -5.79
N ILE A 49 -5.36 1.44 -4.86
CA ILE A 49 -4.62 1.62 -3.61
C ILE A 49 -3.13 1.74 -3.91
N ARG A 50 -2.61 0.85 -4.76
CA ARG A 50 -1.20 0.85 -5.14
C ARG A 50 -0.79 2.18 -5.77
N LYS A 51 -1.59 2.69 -6.70
CA LYS A 51 -1.28 3.93 -7.40
C LYS A 51 -1.22 5.12 -6.47
N VAL A 52 -2.12 5.19 -5.51
CA VAL A 52 -2.12 6.28 -4.53
C VAL A 52 -0.82 6.27 -3.72
N LEU A 53 -0.39 5.08 -3.30
CA LEU A 53 0.84 4.95 -2.53
C LEU A 53 2.06 5.26 -3.39
N GLU A 54 2.06 4.81 -4.65
CA GLU A 54 3.16 5.13 -5.57
C GLU A 54 3.25 6.63 -5.83
N GLU A 55 2.12 7.29 -6.00
CA GLU A 55 2.08 8.74 -6.20
C GLU A 55 2.58 9.49 -4.97
N ALA A 56 2.40 8.89 -3.79
CA ALA A 56 2.90 9.48 -2.55
C ALA A 56 4.39 9.21 -2.32
N GLY A 57 5.04 8.47 -3.20
CA GLY A 57 6.48 8.28 -3.16
C GLY A 57 6.95 6.89 -2.80
N ILE A 58 6.06 5.91 -2.77
CA ILE A 58 6.42 4.52 -2.46
C ILE A 58 6.81 3.77 -3.73
N VAL A 59 7.88 2.99 -3.64
CA VAL A 59 8.28 2.04 -4.67
C VAL A 59 8.14 0.65 -4.07
N PHE A 60 7.35 -0.20 -4.71
CA PHE A 60 7.14 -1.56 -4.22
C PHE A 60 8.16 -2.51 -4.82
N ILE A 61 8.80 -3.29 -3.96
CA ILE A 61 9.75 -4.32 -4.37
C ILE A 61 9.02 -5.65 -4.31
N SER A 62 8.88 -6.29 -5.48
CA SER A 62 8.13 -7.54 -5.62
C SER A 62 8.76 -8.67 -4.82
N GLU A 63 7.94 -9.68 -4.53
CA GLU A 63 8.41 -10.86 -3.82
C GLU A 63 9.49 -11.57 -4.62
N GLU A 64 10.57 -11.91 -3.92
CA GLU A 64 11.70 -12.64 -4.49
C GLU A 64 11.49 -14.15 -4.35
N ASN A 65 12.42 -14.94 -4.90
CA ASN A 65 12.31 -16.40 -4.83
C ASN A 65 12.27 -16.94 -3.41
N ASP A 66 12.86 -16.23 -2.47
CA ASP A 66 12.86 -16.63 -1.05
C ASP A 66 11.65 -16.07 -0.29
N GLY A 67 10.72 -15.43 -1.00
CA GLY A 67 9.53 -14.85 -0.40
C GLY A 67 9.73 -13.45 0.17
N SER A 68 10.92 -12.90 0.09
CA SER A 68 11.17 -11.55 0.61
C SER A 68 10.55 -10.49 -0.29
N PHE A 69 10.17 -9.39 0.31
CA PHE A 69 9.62 -8.24 -0.41
C PHE A 69 9.92 -6.99 0.41
N GLY A 70 9.68 -5.83 -0.17
CA GLY A 70 9.92 -4.60 0.56
C GLY A 70 9.32 -3.40 -0.11
N ILE A 71 9.64 -2.25 0.46
CA ILE A 71 9.28 -0.96 -0.13
C ILE A 71 10.49 -0.03 -0.03
N LEU A 72 10.49 0.97 -0.91
CA LEU A 72 11.34 2.14 -0.76
C LEU A 72 10.43 3.35 -0.69
N ILE A 73 10.84 4.35 0.07
CA ILE A 73 10.12 5.62 0.10
C ILE A 73 11.06 6.71 -0.39
N LYS A 74 10.61 7.52 -1.32
CA LYS A 74 11.43 8.61 -1.85
C LYS A 74 11.62 9.65 -0.75
N ARG A 75 12.86 10.13 -0.60
CA ARG A 75 13.21 11.09 0.45
C ARG A 75 12.35 12.34 0.37
N SER A 76 12.02 12.78 -0.84
CA SER A 76 11.19 13.98 -1.04
C SER A 76 9.77 13.83 -0.50
N SER A 77 9.34 12.59 -0.22
CA SER A 77 8.01 12.31 0.33
C SER A 77 7.99 12.34 1.85
N LEU A 78 9.14 12.44 2.48
CA LEU A 78 9.25 12.56 3.94
C LEU A 78 9.30 14.04 4.31
N THR A 79 8.54 14.42 5.34
CA THR A 79 8.51 15.81 5.81
C THR A 79 9.11 15.93 7.20
#